data_c08abcd6e1fbd473d1a9e6c22da1003c
#
_entry.id   c08abcd6e1fbd473d1a9e6c22da1003c
#
_cell.length_a   1.000
_cell.length_b   1.000
_cell.length_c   1.000
_cell.angle_alpha   90.00
_cell.angle_beta   90.00
_cell.angle_gamma   90.00
#
_symmetry.space_group_name_H-M   'P 1'
#
loop_
_entity.id
_entity.type
_entity.pdbx_description
1 polymer ?
#
loop_
_entity_poly.entity_id
_entity_poly.type
_entity_poly.pdbx_seq_one_letter_code
_entity_poly.pdbx_strand_id
1 'polypeptide(L)'
;MAMASVALAAMAGCDRSVSRARDDAAIAAAIEKARRENDEADRRMRERAIADELARREAEQAEIDAQSREEQARQATIVRLEERLRGVLVDPASMQIRNPRLTSDGSTLCTELNARNKQGTYLGYRRAVVSETVISLEQDPDDIYREPQHRFAEIARATGCY
;
A
#
# COMPACT_ATOMS: atom_id res chain seq x y z
N MET A 1 85.04 -41.58 48.82
CA MET A 1 83.96 -42.17 48.05
C MET A 1 82.64 -41.37 48.34
N ALA A 2 82.25 -40.49 47.44
CA ALA A 2 80.89 -39.95 47.35
C ALA A 2 80.89 -38.83 46.32
N MET A 3 80.65 -39.13 45.06
CA MET A 3 80.29 -38.20 44.01
C MET A 3 79.42 -38.90 43.04
N ALA A 4 78.12 -38.75 43.15
CA ALA A 4 77.17 -39.00 42.05
C ALA A 4 75.73 -38.71 42.57
N SER A 5 75.15 -37.57 42.41
CA SER A 5 73.70 -37.28 42.49
C SER A 5 73.39 -35.80 42.38
N VAL A 6 73.73 -35.08 41.31
CA VAL A 6 73.26 -33.71 41.09
C VAL A 6 72.74 -33.47 39.61
N ALA A 7 72.67 -34.48 38.78
CA ALA A 7 72.40 -34.27 37.35
C ALA A 7 71.00 -34.55 36.89
N LEU A 8 70.01 -34.91 37.77
CA LEU A 8 68.62 -35.32 37.30
C LEU A 8 67.56 -34.29 37.49
N ALA A 9 67.81 -33.15 38.13
CA ALA A 9 66.74 -32.18 38.41
C ALA A 9 66.51 -31.09 37.29
N ALA A 10 67.42 -30.98 36.33
CA ALA A 10 67.38 -29.93 35.30
C ALA A 10 66.49 -30.34 34.04
N MET A 11 66.28 -31.63 33.80
CA MET A 11 65.50 -32.06 32.60
C MET A 11 64.01 -32.04 32.78
N ALA A 12 63.46 -32.10 34.00
CA ALA A 12 62.01 -32.08 34.25
C ALA A 12 61.44 -30.68 34.20
N GLY A 13 62.25 -29.63 34.26
CA GLY A 13 61.75 -28.23 34.16
C GLY A 13 61.50 -27.73 32.73
N CYS A 14 62.25 -28.23 31.75
CA CYS A 14 62.14 -27.83 30.35
C CYS A 14 60.85 -28.40 29.67
N ASP A 15 60.44 -29.59 30.08
CA ASP A 15 59.26 -30.27 29.46
C ASP A 15 57.94 -29.62 29.86
N ARG A 16 57.83 -29.12 31.10
CA ARG A 16 56.67 -28.38 31.59
C ARG A 16 56.51 -26.98 30.98
N SER A 17 57.57 -26.32 30.62
CA SER A 17 57.50 -24.99 30.00
C SER A 17 57.09 -25.08 28.52
N VAL A 18 57.53 -26.11 27.82
CA VAL A 18 57.19 -26.39 26.42
C VAL A 18 55.71 -26.82 26.30
N SER A 19 55.20 -27.64 27.23
CA SER A 19 53.78 -28.05 27.23
C SER A 19 52.88 -26.85 27.50
N ARG A 20 53.18 -25.98 28.47
CA ARG A 20 52.40 -24.76 28.74
C ARG A 20 52.40 -23.82 27.53
N ALA A 21 53.51 -23.58 26.87
CA ALA A 21 53.56 -22.74 25.68
C ALA A 21 52.71 -23.28 24.51
N ARG A 22 52.60 -24.61 24.37
CA ARG A 22 51.71 -25.26 23.38
C ARG A 22 50.23 -25.12 23.74
N ASP A 23 49.91 -25.26 25.03
CA ASP A 23 48.53 -25.10 25.52
C ASP A 23 48.07 -23.64 25.37
N ASP A 24 48.92 -22.66 25.70
CA ASP A 24 48.63 -21.23 25.52
C ASP A 24 48.42 -20.87 24.04
N ALA A 25 49.22 -21.42 23.13
CA ALA A 25 49.05 -21.22 21.69
C ALA A 25 47.76 -21.86 21.14
N ALA A 26 47.38 -23.03 21.65
CA ALA A 26 46.11 -23.69 21.28
C ALA A 26 44.90 -22.89 21.76
N ILE A 27 44.96 -22.34 22.98
CA ILE A 27 43.92 -21.46 23.53
C ILE A 27 43.82 -20.18 22.71
N ALA A 28 44.91 -19.54 22.36
CA ALA A 28 44.90 -18.33 21.54
C ALA A 28 44.33 -18.58 20.16
N ALA A 29 44.63 -19.71 19.52
CA ALA A 29 44.08 -20.10 18.24
C ALA A 29 42.56 -20.38 18.32
N ALA A 30 42.10 -21.00 19.41
CA ALA A 30 40.68 -21.24 19.65
C ALA A 30 39.88 -19.92 19.85
N ILE A 31 40.47 -18.99 20.61
CA ILE A 31 39.86 -17.65 20.81
C ILE A 31 39.77 -16.91 19.48
N GLU A 32 40.83 -16.89 18.69
CA GLU A 32 40.81 -16.22 17.38
C GLU A 32 39.81 -16.84 16.41
N LYS A 33 39.67 -18.19 16.41
CA LYS A 33 38.65 -18.88 15.64
C LYS A 33 37.25 -18.51 16.08
N ALA A 34 36.97 -18.52 17.37
CA ALA A 34 35.64 -18.14 17.92
C ALA A 34 35.34 -16.66 17.60
N ARG A 35 36.32 -15.77 17.62
CA ARG A 35 36.16 -14.38 17.24
C ARG A 35 35.74 -14.22 15.76
N ARG A 36 36.44 -14.94 14.86
CA ARG A 36 36.07 -14.94 13.42
C ARG A 36 34.67 -15.48 13.18
N GLU A 37 34.31 -16.57 13.85
CA GLU A 37 32.97 -17.16 13.75
C GLU A 37 31.87 -16.18 14.24
N ASN A 38 32.10 -15.45 15.33
CA ASN A 38 31.22 -14.41 15.83
C ASN A 38 31.13 -13.22 14.86
N ASP A 39 32.23 -12.75 14.32
CA ASP A 39 32.28 -11.61 13.38
C ASP A 39 31.53 -11.97 12.08
N GLU A 40 31.65 -13.22 11.62
CA GLU A 40 30.83 -13.72 10.47
C GLU A 40 29.35 -13.84 10.79
N ALA A 41 29.00 -14.34 11.99
CA ALA A 41 27.61 -14.43 12.43
C ALA A 41 26.97 -13.03 12.54
N ASP A 42 27.66 -12.09 13.12
CA ASP A 42 27.20 -10.68 13.21
C ASP A 42 27.02 -10.05 11.84
N ARG A 43 27.94 -10.31 10.90
CA ARG A 43 27.80 -9.84 9.53
C ARG A 43 26.55 -10.40 8.86
N ARG A 44 26.34 -11.72 8.95
CA ARG A 44 25.14 -12.38 8.39
C ARG A 44 23.84 -11.85 9.02
N MET A 45 23.83 -11.57 10.32
CA MET A 45 22.67 -10.97 10.98
C MET A 45 22.37 -9.57 10.47
N ARG A 46 23.40 -8.72 10.30
CA ARG A 46 23.24 -7.37 9.74
C ARG A 46 22.74 -7.41 8.29
N GLU A 47 23.30 -8.29 7.47
CA GLU A 47 22.86 -8.47 6.08
C GLU A 47 21.39 -8.88 5.99
N ARG A 48 20.96 -9.83 6.85
CA ARG A 48 19.55 -10.23 6.94
C ARG A 48 18.65 -9.09 7.40
N ALA A 49 19.04 -8.35 8.43
CA ALA A 49 18.28 -7.22 8.93
C ALA A 49 18.09 -6.13 7.87
N ILE A 50 19.12 -5.85 7.07
CA ILE A 50 19.03 -4.91 5.94
C ILE A 50 18.10 -5.45 4.85
N ALA A 51 18.21 -6.73 4.50
CA ALA A 51 17.34 -7.35 3.50
C ALA A 51 15.87 -7.35 3.93
N ASP A 52 15.60 -7.67 5.20
CA ASP A 52 14.24 -7.67 5.75
C ASP A 52 13.63 -6.25 5.78
N GLU A 53 14.44 -5.25 6.12
CA GLU A 53 14.00 -3.85 6.10
C GLU A 53 13.72 -3.37 4.67
N LEU A 54 14.58 -3.75 3.71
CA LEU A 54 14.37 -3.41 2.30
C LEU A 54 13.08 -4.04 1.76
N ALA A 55 12.88 -5.34 2.03
CA ALA A 55 11.68 -6.05 1.62
C ALA A 55 10.40 -5.43 2.21
N ARG A 56 10.46 -4.96 3.47
CA ARG A 56 9.33 -4.27 4.10
C ARG A 56 9.02 -2.95 3.41
N ARG A 57 10.03 -2.16 3.08
CA ARG A 57 9.85 -0.87 2.36
C ARG A 57 9.30 -1.09 0.96
N GLU A 58 9.75 -2.11 0.25
CA GLU A 58 9.23 -2.46 -1.08
C GLU A 58 7.76 -2.89 -1.01
N ALA A 59 7.38 -3.67 0.01
CA ALA A 59 5.98 -4.06 0.22
C ALA A 59 5.10 -2.86 0.55
N GLU A 60 5.54 -1.97 1.44
CA GLU A 60 4.82 -0.73 1.78
C GLU A 60 4.65 0.18 0.55
N GLN A 61 5.71 0.34 -0.24
CA GLN A 61 5.63 1.13 -1.47
C GLN A 61 4.66 0.52 -2.49
N ALA A 62 4.67 -0.81 -2.63
CA ALA A 62 3.76 -1.51 -3.54
C ALA A 62 2.28 -1.34 -3.11
N GLU A 63 2.00 -1.30 -1.81
CA GLU A 63 0.66 -1.04 -1.28
C GLU A 63 0.20 0.40 -1.58
N ILE A 64 1.07 1.39 -1.36
CA ILE A 64 0.80 2.79 -1.69
C ILE A 64 0.52 2.95 -3.18
N ASP A 65 1.33 2.33 -4.03
CA ASP A 65 1.16 2.38 -5.48
C ASP A 65 -0.14 1.69 -5.94
N ALA A 66 -0.55 0.61 -5.25
CA ALA A 66 -1.81 -0.08 -5.52
C ALA A 66 -3.02 0.81 -5.17
N GLN A 67 -3.01 1.45 -4.00
CA GLN A 67 -4.05 2.38 -3.56
C GLN A 67 -4.15 3.59 -4.49
N SER A 68 -3.02 4.15 -4.91
CA SER A 68 -2.98 5.27 -5.86
C SER A 68 -3.59 4.90 -7.21
N ARG A 69 -3.30 3.70 -7.73
CA ARG A 69 -3.90 3.20 -8.98
C ARG A 69 -5.40 2.98 -8.87
N GLU A 70 -5.86 2.45 -7.74
CA GLU A 70 -7.29 2.27 -7.48
C GLU A 70 -8.03 3.61 -7.46
N GLU A 71 -7.50 4.60 -6.73
CA GLU A 71 -8.08 5.94 -6.67
C GLU A 71 -8.11 6.62 -8.05
N GLN A 72 -7.04 6.50 -8.84
CA GLN A 72 -6.99 7.01 -10.20
C GLN A 72 -8.04 6.33 -11.10
N ALA A 73 -8.24 5.03 -10.98
CA ALA A 73 -9.25 4.29 -11.72
C ALA A 73 -10.67 4.73 -11.33
N ARG A 74 -10.91 4.94 -10.04
CA ARG A 74 -12.19 5.49 -9.54
C ARG A 74 -12.46 6.89 -10.10
N GLN A 75 -11.47 7.77 -10.05
CA GLN A 75 -11.58 9.12 -10.57
C GLN A 75 -11.82 9.14 -12.08
N ALA A 76 -11.13 8.31 -12.84
CA ALA A 76 -11.35 8.15 -14.28
C ALA A 76 -12.78 7.68 -14.60
N THR A 77 -13.34 6.78 -13.77
CA THR A 77 -14.72 6.33 -13.90
C THR A 77 -15.71 7.47 -13.63
N ILE A 78 -15.49 8.28 -12.60
CA ILE A 78 -16.32 9.46 -12.31
C ILE A 78 -16.33 10.40 -13.50
N VAL A 79 -15.16 10.80 -14.01
CA VAL A 79 -15.05 11.70 -15.15
C VAL A 79 -15.79 11.16 -16.37
N ARG A 80 -15.64 9.88 -16.66
CA ARG A 80 -16.34 9.23 -17.80
C ARG A 80 -17.87 9.27 -17.63
N LEU A 81 -18.37 8.99 -16.44
CA LEU A 81 -19.82 9.01 -16.18
C LEU A 81 -20.37 10.44 -16.14
N GLU A 82 -19.58 11.41 -15.69
CA GLU A 82 -19.93 12.84 -15.79
C GLU A 82 -19.99 13.31 -17.23
N GLU A 83 -19.08 12.92 -18.10
CA GLU A 83 -19.14 13.23 -19.52
C GLU A 83 -20.38 12.62 -20.19
N ARG A 84 -20.73 11.40 -19.79
CA ARG A 84 -21.96 10.75 -20.23
C ARG A 84 -23.20 11.52 -19.78
N LEU A 85 -23.24 12.00 -18.53
CA LEU A 85 -24.31 12.83 -18.00
C LEU A 85 -24.39 14.17 -18.78
N ARG A 86 -23.23 14.79 -19.05
CA ARG A 86 -23.13 16.01 -19.83
C ARG A 86 -23.76 15.89 -21.21
N GLY A 87 -23.59 14.74 -21.86
CA GLY A 87 -24.11 14.45 -23.19
C GLY A 87 -25.66 14.44 -23.30
N VAL A 88 -26.38 14.34 -22.20
CA VAL A 88 -27.87 14.34 -22.19
C VAL A 88 -28.48 15.68 -21.76
N LEU A 89 -27.67 16.66 -21.41
CA LEU A 89 -28.13 17.98 -20.98
C LEU A 89 -28.44 18.90 -22.16
N VAL A 90 -29.40 19.78 -21.99
CA VAL A 90 -29.77 20.80 -22.98
C VAL A 90 -28.64 21.84 -23.13
N ASP A 91 -28.03 22.26 -22.04
CA ASP A 91 -26.87 23.15 -22.02
C ASP A 91 -25.73 22.47 -21.24
N PRO A 92 -24.91 21.66 -21.92
CA PRO A 92 -23.80 20.94 -21.31
C PRO A 92 -22.78 21.84 -20.62
N ALA A 93 -22.60 23.07 -21.13
CA ALA A 93 -21.63 24.02 -20.57
C ALA A 93 -22.06 24.58 -19.22
N SER A 94 -23.36 24.55 -18.92
CA SER A 94 -23.89 25.02 -17.64
C SER A 94 -23.87 24.00 -16.53
N MET A 95 -23.39 22.78 -16.79
CA MET A 95 -23.38 21.67 -15.83
C MET A 95 -22.56 22.00 -14.58
N GLN A 96 -23.20 21.90 -13.44
CA GLN A 96 -22.62 22.01 -12.10
C GLN A 96 -22.88 20.72 -11.35
N ILE A 97 -21.83 20.09 -10.84
CA ILE A 97 -21.93 18.84 -10.09
C ILE A 97 -21.47 19.06 -8.66
N ARG A 98 -22.11 18.38 -7.72
CA ARG A 98 -21.66 18.29 -6.33
C ARG A 98 -21.87 16.90 -5.77
N ASN A 99 -21.08 16.54 -4.76
CA ASN A 99 -21.14 15.26 -4.07
C ASN A 99 -21.04 14.02 -5.00
N PRO A 100 -20.12 13.99 -5.99
CA PRO A 100 -19.97 12.82 -6.83
C PRO A 100 -19.42 11.65 -6.01
N ARG A 101 -20.08 10.51 -6.07
CA ARG A 101 -19.63 9.26 -5.44
C ARG A 101 -19.98 8.06 -6.31
N LEU A 102 -19.09 7.10 -6.37
CA LEU A 102 -19.40 5.80 -6.96
C LEU A 102 -20.07 4.88 -5.93
N THR A 103 -20.91 4.01 -6.42
CA THR A 103 -21.39 2.85 -5.66
C THR A 103 -20.23 1.94 -5.24
N SER A 104 -20.47 1.04 -4.29
CA SER A 104 -19.41 0.15 -3.74
C SER A 104 -18.78 -0.75 -4.80
N ASP A 105 -19.53 -1.10 -5.85
CA ASP A 105 -19.03 -1.87 -6.99
C ASP A 105 -18.33 -1.02 -8.06
N GLY A 106 -18.31 0.31 -7.89
CA GLY A 106 -17.67 1.25 -8.81
C GLY A 106 -18.38 1.46 -10.14
N SER A 107 -19.57 0.88 -10.33
CA SER A 107 -20.26 0.86 -11.64
C SER A 107 -21.18 2.05 -11.89
N THR A 108 -21.62 2.73 -10.82
CA THR A 108 -22.65 3.75 -10.88
C THR A 108 -22.22 5.02 -10.15
N LEU A 109 -22.36 6.17 -10.80
CA LEU A 109 -22.16 7.50 -10.23
C LEU A 109 -23.46 8.01 -9.63
N CYS A 110 -23.43 8.33 -8.35
CA CYS A 110 -24.47 9.02 -7.62
C CYS A 110 -24.01 10.45 -7.37
N THR A 111 -24.77 11.43 -7.83
CA THR A 111 -24.36 12.84 -7.74
C THR A 111 -25.57 13.77 -7.67
N GLU A 112 -25.31 15.03 -7.41
CA GLU A 112 -26.30 16.08 -7.55
C GLU A 112 -25.90 17.01 -8.69
N LEU A 113 -26.86 17.27 -9.58
CA LEU A 113 -26.68 18.04 -10.80
C LEU A 113 -27.53 19.30 -10.76
N ASN A 114 -26.95 20.41 -11.17
CA ASN A 114 -27.67 21.64 -11.56
C ASN A 114 -27.22 22.06 -12.96
N ALA A 115 -28.17 22.32 -13.85
CA ALA A 115 -27.92 22.76 -15.22
C ALA A 115 -29.03 23.68 -15.69
N ARG A 116 -28.78 24.46 -16.71
CA ARG A 116 -29.79 25.32 -17.33
C ARG A 116 -30.78 24.48 -18.17
N ASN A 117 -32.04 24.82 -18.05
CA ASN A 117 -33.09 24.29 -18.90
C ASN A 117 -33.10 24.99 -20.29
N LYS A 118 -34.09 24.66 -21.14
CA LYS A 118 -34.27 25.27 -22.47
C LYS A 118 -34.48 26.77 -22.42
N GLN A 119 -34.96 27.32 -21.32
CA GLN A 119 -35.17 28.75 -21.08
C GLN A 119 -33.92 29.46 -20.53
N GLY A 120 -32.81 28.75 -20.35
CA GLY A 120 -31.56 29.30 -19.81
C GLY A 120 -31.57 29.47 -18.29
N THR A 121 -32.54 28.93 -17.56
CA THR A 121 -32.71 29.07 -16.13
C THR A 121 -32.17 27.87 -15.38
N TYR A 122 -31.41 28.10 -14.28
CA TYR A 122 -31.00 27.06 -13.34
C TYR A 122 -32.18 26.66 -12.44
N LEU A 123 -32.41 25.35 -12.31
CA LEU A 123 -33.55 24.81 -11.55
C LEU A 123 -33.15 24.31 -10.14
N GLY A 124 -31.90 24.49 -9.77
CA GLY A 124 -31.32 23.98 -8.52
C GLY A 124 -30.75 22.57 -8.65
N TYR A 125 -30.08 22.15 -7.58
CA TYR A 125 -29.44 20.83 -7.54
C TYR A 125 -30.48 19.71 -7.39
N ARG A 126 -30.34 18.66 -8.19
CA ARG A 126 -31.20 17.49 -8.23
C ARG A 126 -30.33 16.24 -8.26
N ARG A 127 -30.81 15.19 -7.66
CA ARG A 127 -30.11 13.91 -7.63
C ARG A 127 -30.05 13.29 -9.03
N ALA A 128 -28.90 12.70 -9.34
CA ALA A 128 -28.65 11.99 -10.59
C ALA A 128 -28.01 10.64 -10.30
N VAL A 129 -28.42 9.63 -11.06
CA VAL A 129 -27.86 8.29 -11.08
C VAL A 129 -27.39 8.01 -12.49
N VAL A 130 -26.12 7.70 -12.66
CA VAL A 130 -25.48 7.50 -13.96
C VAL A 130 -24.66 6.22 -13.96
N SER A 131 -24.96 5.32 -14.88
CA SER A 131 -24.17 4.12 -15.17
C SER A 131 -23.93 3.99 -16.68
N GLU A 132 -23.29 2.92 -17.12
CA GLU A 132 -23.12 2.64 -18.56
C GLU A 132 -24.46 2.43 -19.29
N THR A 133 -25.47 1.98 -18.61
CA THR A 133 -26.76 1.62 -19.20
C THR A 133 -27.89 2.55 -18.82
N VAL A 134 -27.76 3.28 -17.72
CA VAL A 134 -28.85 4.10 -17.16
C VAL A 134 -28.36 5.51 -16.86
N ILE A 135 -29.15 6.51 -17.24
CA ILE A 135 -29.07 7.88 -16.77
C ILE A 135 -30.46 8.23 -16.24
N SER A 136 -30.58 8.51 -14.96
CA SER A 136 -31.82 8.90 -14.32
C SER A 136 -31.61 10.17 -13.50
N LEU A 137 -32.48 11.14 -13.71
CA LEU A 137 -32.48 12.43 -13.03
C LEU A 137 -33.74 12.56 -12.18
N GLU A 138 -33.59 13.04 -10.97
CA GLU A 138 -34.72 13.39 -10.11
C GLU A 138 -35.58 14.45 -10.79
N GLN A 139 -36.88 14.22 -10.80
CA GLN A 139 -37.80 14.98 -11.61
C GLN A 139 -37.93 16.45 -11.20
N ASP A 140 -37.99 17.31 -12.21
CA ASP A 140 -38.64 18.63 -12.12
C ASP A 140 -40.13 18.47 -12.46
N PRO A 141 -41.05 18.98 -11.67
CA PRO A 141 -42.47 18.92 -11.96
C PRO A 141 -42.83 19.47 -13.35
N ASP A 142 -42.03 20.42 -13.87
CA ASP A 142 -42.29 21.12 -15.12
C ASP A 142 -41.58 20.49 -16.35
N ASP A 143 -40.87 19.37 -16.20
CA ASP A 143 -40.14 18.73 -17.30
C ASP A 143 -40.74 17.40 -17.72
N ILE A 144 -41.47 17.43 -18.82
CA ILE A 144 -42.19 16.26 -19.39
C ILE A 144 -41.29 15.13 -19.90
N TYR A 145 -39.98 15.37 -20.01
CA TYR A 145 -39.03 14.37 -20.53
C TYR A 145 -38.34 13.53 -19.43
N ARG A 146 -38.73 13.72 -18.18
CA ARG A 146 -38.11 13.05 -17.05
C ARG A 146 -38.87 11.86 -16.55
N GLU A 147 -38.12 10.89 -16.05
CA GLU A 147 -38.62 9.74 -15.34
C GLU A 147 -39.55 10.15 -14.19
N PRO A 148 -40.72 9.53 -14.00
CA PRO A 148 -41.56 9.78 -12.83
C PRO A 148 -40.76 9.61 -11.53
N GLN A 149 -41.01 10.43 -10.51
CA GLN A 149 -40.27 10.41 -9.23
C GLN A 149 -40.18 9.02 -8.60
N HIS A 150 -41.24 8.21 -8.71
CA HIS A 150 -41.19 6.83 -8.20
C HIS A 150 -40.17 5.97 -8.94
N ARG A 151 -40.01 6.14 -10.26
CA ARG A 151 -39.04 5.40 -11.06
C ARG A 151 -37.62 5.81 -10.75
N PHE A 152 -37.34 7.12 -10.53
CA PHE A 152 -36.04 7.57 -10.03
C PHE A 152 -35.73 6.90 -8.70
N ALA A 153 -36.68 6.89 -7.75
CA ALA A 153 -36.46 6.30 -6.44
C ALA A 153 -36.21 4.78 -6.51
N GLU A 154 -36.86 4.07 -7.43
CA GLU A 154 -36.61 2.65 -7.68
C GLU A 154 -35.20 2.42 -8.23
N ILE A 155 -34.78 3.18 -9.26
CA ILE A 155 -33.45 3.09 -9.86
C ILE A 155 -32.38 3.43 -8.80
N ALA A 156 -32.56 4.52 -8.08
CA ALA A 156 -31.62 4.97 -7.06
C ALA A 156 -31.42 3.94 -5.95
N ARG A 157 -32.49 3.28 -5.54
CA ARG A 157 -32.45 2.20 -4.54
C ARG A 157 -31.83 0.94 -5.11
N ALA A 158 -32.21 0.55 -6.34
CA ALA A 158 -31.68 -0.65 -7.00
C ALA A 158 -30.17 -0.56 -7.27
N THR A 159 -29.66 0.65 -7.51
CA THR A 159 -28.24 0.92 -7.75
C THR A 159 -27.44 1.21 -6.47
N GLY A 160 -28.09 1.33 -5.32
CA GLY A 160 -27.43 1.68 -4.06
C GLY A 160 -26.99 3.14 -3.95
N CYS A 161 -27.60 4.04 -4.73
CA CYS A 161 -27.26 5.46 -4.70
C CYS A 161 -27.83 6.23 -3.50
N TYR A 162 -29.07 5.93 -3.11
CA TYR A 162 -29.81 6.67 -2.07
C TYR A 162 -30.72 5.73 -1.27
#